data_95cc6637b0a8dde86f3c61f23107a136
#
_entry.id   95cc6637b0a8dde86f3c61f23107a136
#
_cell.length_a   1.000
_cell.length_b   1.000
_cell.length_c   1.000
_cell.angle_alpha   90.00
_cell.angle_beta   90.00
_cell.angle_gamma   90.00
#
_symmetry.space_group_name_H-M   'P 1'
#
loop_
_entity.id
_entity.type
_entity.pdbx_description
1 polymer ?
#
loop_
_entity_poly.entity_id
_entity_poly.type
_entity_poly.pdbx_seq_one_letter_code
_entity_poly.pdbx_strand_id
1 'polypeptide(L)'
;MANFTSAQIKYLKSQRLGRLATLRPDGTLQNNPVGFTFVAETGTFEIGGFNMGGSQKYKNVVANGQVAFVVDDLETVEPWKPRMVEVRGTAEPVPNDDPRRSTILIHPNRVISFGIEK
;
A
#
# COMPACT_ATOMS: atom_id res chain seq x y z
N MET A 1 -12.73 -5.76 -8.53
CA MET A 1 -11.51 -4.92 -8.62
C MET A 1 -11.89 -3.46 -8.51
N ALA A 2 -11.17 -2.72 -7.69
CA ALA A 2 -11.43 -1.30 -7.53
C ALA A 2 -10.91 -0.52 -8.74
N ASN A 3 -11.62 0.56 -9.09
CA ASN A 3 -11.22 1.44 -10.17
C ASN A 3 -10.63 2.72 -9.60
N PHE A 4 -9.59 3.21 -10.27
CA PHE A 4 -8.91 4.44 -9.88
C PHE A 4 -9.19 5.53 -10.90
N THR A 5 -9.44 6.75 -10.41
CA THR A 5 -9.60 7.91 -11.29
C THR A 5 -8.23 8.34 -11.82
N SER A 6 -8.25 9.13 -12.89
CA SER A 6 -7.00 9.68 -13.45
C SER A 6 -6.26 10.51 -12.41
N ALA A 7 -6.98 11.27 -11.59
CA ALA A 7 -6.36 12.10 -10.55
C ALA A 7 -5.70 11.24 -9.47
N GLN A 8 -6.35 10.14 -9.07
CA GLN A 8 -5.79 9.21 -8.10
C GLN A 8 -4.52 8.55 -8.65
N ILE A 9 -4.54 8.12 -9.90
CA ILE A 9 -3.37 7.50 -10.55
C ILE A 9 -2.21 8.48 -10.58
N LYS A 10 -2.47 9.72 -10.99
CA LYS A 10 -1.44 10.75 -11.04
C LYS A 10 -0.85 11.02 -9.66
N TYR A 11 -1.70 11.10 -8.65
CA TYR A 11 -1.24 11.32 -7.28
C TYR A 11 -0.35 10.17 -6.81
N LEU A 12 -0.80 8.92 -7.00
CA LEU A 12 -0.04 7.75 -6.56
C LEU A 12 1.33 7.68 -7.23
N LYS A 13 1.42 8.04 -8.51
CA LYS A 13 2.69 8.04 -9.21
C LYS A 13 3.63 9.14 -8.76
N SER A 14 3.12 10.17 -8.08
CA SER A 14 3.95 11.26 -7.57
C SER A 14 4.52 10.97 -6.19
N GLN A 15 4.08 9.88 -5.53
CA GLN A 15 4.45 9.57 -4.16
C GLN A 15 5.35 8.34 -4.11
N ARG A 16 6.16 8.23 -3.07
CA ARG A 16 7.13 7.14 -2.91
C ARG A 16 6.87 6.26 -1.72
N LEU A 17 6.22 6.79 -0.69
CA LEU A 17 5.97 6.08 0.55
C LEU A 17 4.48 5.99 0.82
N GLY A 18 4.09 4.86 1.35
CA GLY A 18 2.77 4.67 1.93
C GLY A 18 2.92 3.98 3.25
N ARG A 19 1.79 3.80 3.92
CA ARG A 19 1.75 3.13 5.22
C ARG A 19 0.89 1.90 5.10
N LEU A 20 1.51 0.75 5.36
CA LEU A 20 0.86 -0.55 5.20
C LEU A 20 0.48 -1.10 6.56
N ALA A 21 -0.81 -1.36 6.74
CA ALA A 21 -1.34 -2.03 7.92
C ALA A 21 -1.60 -3.48 7.59
N THR A 22 -1.05 -4.37 8.42
CA THR A 22 -1.24 -5.81 8.31
C THR A 22 -1.74 -6.36 9.65
N LEU A 23 -2.34 -7.55 9.60
CA LEU A 23 -2.91 -8.19 10.77
C LEU A 23 -1.94 -9.25 11.29
N ARG A 24 -1.52 -9.10 12.54
CA ARG A 24 -0.63 -10.08 13.19
C ARG A 24 -1.44 -11.32 13.60
N PRO A 25 -0.77 -12.48 13.76
CA PRO A 25 -1.47 -13.70 14.18
C PRO A 25 -2.21 -13.56 15.52
N ASP A 26 -1.74 -12.67 16.41
CA ASP A 26 -2.39 -12.47 17.70
C ASP A 26 -3.59 -11.51 17.64
N GLY A 27 -3.96 -11.04 16.43
CA GLY A 27 -5.10 -10.16 16.24
C GLY A 27 -4.76 -8.68 16.37
N THR A 28 -3.51 -8.34 16.67
CA THR A 28 -3.10 -6.93 16.71
C THR A 28 -2.68 -6.46 15.33
N LEU A 29 -2.61 -5.14 15.17
CA LEU A 29 -2.26 -4.52 13.89
C LEU A 29 -0.82 -4.05 13.92
N GLN A 30 -0.16 -4.20 12.77
CA GLN A 30 1.14 -3.61 12.53
C GLN A 30 1.00 -2.58 11.41
N ASN A 31 1.64 -1.43 11.56
CA ASN A 31 1.56 -0.36 10.57
C ASN A 31 2.95 0.25 10.38
N ASN A 32 3.45 0.20 9.16
CA ASN A 32 4.80 0.67 8.84
C ASN A 32 4.82 1.46 7.54
N PRO A 33 5.71 2.45 7.42
CA PRO A 33 5.96 3.07 6.12
C PRO A 33 6.69 2.09 5.21
N VAL A 34 6.31 2.10 3.94
CA VAL A 34 6.90 1.22 2.93
C VAL A 34 7.01 1.98 1.60
N GLY A 35 8.02 1.64 0.81
CA GLY A 35 8.06 2.05 -0.58
C GLY A 35 7.09 1.21 -1.39
N PHE A 36 6.59 1.74 -2.49
CA PHE A 36 5.63 1.02 -3.30
C PHE A 36 5.74 1.39 -4.77
N THR A 37 5.24 0.51 -5.61
CA THR A 37 5.01 0.78 -7.03
C THR A 37 3.54 0.55 -7.31
N PHE A 38 2.86 1.57 -7.84
CA PHE A 38 1.47 1.41 -8.27
C PHE A 38 1.46 0.95 -9.72
N VAL A 39 0.77 -0.16 -9.99
CA VAL A 39 0.66 -0.75 -11.32
C VAL A 39 -0.71 -0.37 -11.87
N ALA A 40 -0.76 0.69 -12.67
CA ALA A 40 -2.03 1.25 -13.14
C ALA A 40 -2.82 0.27 -14.00
N GLU A 41 -2.12 -0.56 -14.76
CA GLU A 41 -2.76 -1.52 -15.67
C GLU A 41 -3.63 -2.54 -14.93
N THR A 42 -3.26 -2.89 -13.70
CA THR A 42 -3.98 -3.88 -12.91
C THR A 42 -4.67 -3.27 -11.69
N GLY A 43 -4.33 -2.02 -11.35
CA GLY A 43 -4.85 -1.39 -10.13
C GLY A 43 -4.31 -1.99 -8.86
N THR A 44 -3.09 -2.53 -8.90
CA THR A 44 -2.45 -3.20 -7.77
C THR A 44 -1.25 -2.41 -7.28
N PHE A 45 -0.78 -2.75 -6.06
CA PHE A 45 0.42 -2.14 -5.49
C PHE A 45 1.43 -3.23 -5.19
N GLU A 46 2.66 -3.03 -5.64
CA GLU A 46 3.78 -3.89 -5.30
C GLU A 46 4.58 -3.26 -4.18
N ILE A 47 4.77 -4.00 -3.10
CA ILE A 47 5.50 -3.55 -1.93
C ILE A 47 6.78 -4.35 -1.83
N GLY A 48 7.89 -3.69 -2.05
CA GLY A 48 9.20 -4.28 -1.83
C GLY A 48 9.81 -3.77 -0.54
N GLY A 49 10.96 -4.28 -0.19
CA GLY A 49 11.67 -3.84 0.98
C GLY A 49 13.09 -4.37 1.00
N PHE A 50 13.86 -3.96 1.99
CA PHE A 50 15.25 -4.31 2.10
C PHE A 50 15.44 -5.82 2.28
N ASN A 51 14.57 -6.43 3.09
CA ASN A 51 14.54 -7.89 3.30
C ASN A 51 13.08 -8.27 3.52
N MET A 52 12.28 -8.18 2.45
CA MET A 52 10.83 -8.34 2.58
C MET A 52 10.47 -9.74 3.10
N GLY A 53 11.06 -10.79 2.53
CA GLY A 53 10.71 -12.16 2.90
C GLY A 53 11.02 -12.50 4.36
N GLY A 54 11.93 -11.77 5.00
CA GLY A 54 12.23 -11.95 6.43
C GLY A 54 11.47 -11.02 7.34
N SER A 55 10.62 -10.13 6.81
CA SER A 55 9.94 -9.13 7.61
C SER A 55 8.68 -9.68 8.28
N GLN A 56 8.30 -9.06 9.40
CA GLN A 56 7.07 -9.43 10.10
C GLN A 56 5.84 -9.18 9.23
N LYS A 57 5.82 -8.06 8.47
CA LYS A 57 4.66 -7.75 7.62
C LYS A 57 4.45 -8.83 6.55
N TYR A 58 5.53 -9.38 6.01
CA TYR A 58 5.42 -10.46 5.03
C TYR A 58 4.81 -11.71 5.67
N LYS A 59 5.28 -12.07 6.86
CA LYS A 59 4.73 -13.20 7.61
C LYS A 59 3.27 -12.99 7.95
N ASN A 60 2.89 -11.76 8.28
CA ASN A 60 1.50 -11.41 8.56
C ASN A 60 0.63 -11.66 7.33
N VAL A 61 1.10 -11.23 6.15
CA VAL A 61 0.36 -11.42 4.90
C VAL A 61 0.25 -12.89 4.54
N VAL A 62 1.29 -13.69 4.78
CA VAL A 62 1.22 -15.14 4.57
C VAL A 62 0.11 -15.76 5.42
N ALA A 63 -0.02 -15.31 6.67
CA ALA A 63 -1.01 -15.85 7.60
C ALA A 63 -2.41 -15.29 7.36
N ASN A 64 -2.51 -14.01 7.00
CA ASN A 64 -3.79 -13.34 6.79
C ASN A 64 -3.60 -12.20 5.79
N GLY A 65 -4.29 -12.29 4.68
CA GLY A 65 -4.14 -11.36 3.59
C GLY A 65 -4.92 -10.05 3.72
N GLN A 66 -5.61 -9.80 4.82
CA GLN A 66 -6.33 -8.53 4.98
C GLN A 66 -5.35 -7.40 5.24
N VAL A 67 -5.47 -6.32 4.44
CA VAL A 67 -4.57 -5.17 4.55
C VAL A 67 -5.34 -3.88 4.33
N ALA A 68 -4.76 -2.80 4.85
CA ALA A 68 -5.10 -1.43 4.46
C ALA A 68 -3.81 -0.70 4.14
N PHE A 69 -3.86 0.17 3.15
CA PHE A 69 -2.68 0.87 2.68
C PHE A 69 -3.06 2.31 2.38
N VAL A 70 -2.32 3.26 2.92
CA VAL A 70 -2.59 4.67 2.68
C VAL A 70 -1.32 5.36 2.17
N VAL A 71 -1.51 6.19 1.15
CA VAL A 71 -0.50 7.10 0.63
C VAL A 71 -1.00 8.51 0.94
N ASP A 72 -0.20 9.29 1.63
CA ASP A 72 -0.64 10.62 2.06
C ASP A 72 0.52 11.60 2.09
N ASP A 73 0.19 12.87 1.98
CA ASP A 73 1.14 13.95 2.16
C ASP A 73 0.39 15.25 2.45
N LEU A 74 1.14 16.31 2.67
CA LEU A 74 0.60 17.66 2.72
C LEU A 74 1.00 18.37 1.43
N GLU A 75 0.01 18.83 0.68
CA GLU A 75 0.30 19.66 -0.49
C GLU A 75 0.93 20.98 -0.07
N THR A 76 0.38 21.58 1.00
CA THR A 76 0.94 22.75 1.65
C THR A 76 0.67 22.66 3.14
N VAL A 77 1.46 23.37 3.95
CA VAL A 77 1.26 23.47 5.39
C VAL A 77 0.41 24.68 5.74
N GLU A 78 0.59 25.77 5.03
CA GLU A 78 -0.20 26.99 5.19
C GLU A 78 -0.66 27.49 3.83
N PRO A 79 -1.94 27.31 3.50
CA PRO A 79 -2.97 26.63 4.32
C PRO A 79 -2.72 25.12 4.44
N TRP A 80 -3.30 24.53 5.46
CA TRP A 80 -3.19 23.09 5.72
C TRP A 80 -3.99 22.32 4.66
N LYS A 81 -3.31 21.59 3.78
CA LYS A 81 -3.96 20.87 2.68
C LYS A 81 -3.48 19.42 2.61
N PRO A 82 -4.05 18.54 3.42
CA PRO A 82 -3.71 17.11 3.33
C PRO A 82 -4.32 16.49 2.08
N ARG A 83 -3.59 15.50 1.56
CA ARG A 83 -4.05 14.66 0.45
C ARG A 83 -3.83 13.22 0.83
N MET A 84 -4.70 12.33 0.37
CA MET A 84 -4.47 10.90 0.58
C MET A 84 -5.25 10.05 -0.40
N VAL A 85 -4.72 8.85 -0.65
CA VAL A 85 -5.43 7.73 -1.24
C VAL A 85 -5.27 6.56 -0.27
N GLU A 86 -6.38 6.03 0.22
CA GLU A 86 -6.40 4.84 1.05
C GLU A 86 -7.05 3.71 0.29
N VAL A 87 -6.45 2.52 0.34
CA VAL A 87 -7.07 1.33 -0.20
C VAL A 87 -7.22 0.30 0.90
N ARG A 88 -8.30 -0.46 0.81
CA ARG A 88 -8.56 -1.62 1.66
C ARG A 88 -8.76 -2.81 0.75
N GLY A 89 -8.19 -3.94 1.14
CA GLY A 89 -8.30 -5.12 0.30
C GLY A 89 -7.52 -6.28 0.85
N THR A 90 -7.03 -7.09 -0.07
CA THR A 90 -6.25 -8.26 0.26
C THR A 90 -4.85 -8.13 -0.34
N ALA A 91 -3.92 -8.84 0.27
CA ALA A 91 -2.57 -8.91 -0.24
C ALA A 91 -2.14 -10.36 -0.31
N GLU A 92 -1.24 -10.63 -1.24
CA GLU A 92 -0.64 -11.96 -1.35
C GLU A 92 0.88 -11.84 -1.27
N PRO A 93 1.55 -12.83 -0.66
CA PRO A 93 2.99 -12.88 -0.71
C PRO A 93 3.42 -13.32 -2.10
N VAL A 94 4.45 -12.68 -2.63
CA VAL A 94 5.05 -13.06 -3.91
C VAL A 94 6.50 -13.45 -3.62
N PRO A 95 6.76 -14.74 -3.40
CA PRO A 95 8.10 -15.19 -3.03
C PRO A 95 9.07 -15.06 -4.21
N ASN A 96 10.33 -14.91 -3.86
CA ASN A 96 11.43 -14.86 -4.82
C ASN A 96 12.49 -15.86 -4.37
N ASP A 97 13.27 -16.37 -5.30
CA ASP A 97 14.37 -17.29 -4.96
C ASP A 97 15.33 -16.68 -3.95
N ASP A 98 15.54 -15.36 -4.05
CA ASP A 98 16.20 -14.59 -3.00
C ASP A 98 15.11 -13.99 -2.10
N PRO A 99 14.95 -14.49 -0.85
CA PRO A 99 13.86 -14.02 0.01
C PRO A 99 13.88 -12.51 0.26
N ARG A 100 15.06 -11.88 0.18
CA ARG A 100 15.13 -10.43 0.36
C ARG A 100 14.38 -9.68 -0.73
N ARG A 101 14.20 -10.30 -1.90
CA ARG A 101 13.50 -9.71 -3.05
C ARG A 101 12.06 -10.13 -3.17
N SER A 102 11.55 -10.87 -2.20
CA SER A 102 10.12 -11.17 -2.15
C SER A 102 9.33 -9.87 -2.06
N THR A 103 8.09 -9.88 -2.54
CA THR A 103 7.23 -8.71 -2.51
C THR A 103 5.87 -9.07 -1.95
N ILE A 104 5.12 -8.03 -1.57
CA ILE A 104 3.71 -8.15 -1.22
C ILE A 104 2.94 -7.48 -2.35
N LEU A 105 1.93 -8.15 -2.86
CA LEU A 105 1.06 -7.60 -3.90
C LEU A 105 -0.31 -7.31 -3.32
N ILE A 106 -0.71 -6.04 -3.35
CA ILE A 106 -1.99 -5.61 -2.79
C ILE A 106 -3.02 -5.53 -3.90
N HIS A 107 -4.18 -6.15 -3.65
CA HIS A 107 -5.35 -6.12 -4.52
C HIS A 107 -6.43 -5.27 -3.85
N PRO A 108 -6.59 -3.99 -4.23
CA PRO A 108 -7.60 -3.14 -3.61
C PRO A 108 -9.01 -3.60 -3.93
N ASN A 109 -9.87 -3.59 -2.92
CA ASN A 109 -11.31 -3.78 -3.08
C ASN A 109 -12.05 -2.46 -2.95
N ARG A 110 -11.50 -1.52 -2.19
CA ARG A 110 -12.10 -0.23 -1.96
C ARG A 110 -11.04 0.86 -2.02
N VAL A 111 -11.36 1.97 -2.66
CA VAL A 111 -10.47 3.13 -2.79
C VAL A 111 -11.18 4.35 -2.22
N ILE A 112 -10.50 5.05 -1.32
CA ILE A 112 -11.00 6.28 -0.70
C ILE A 112 -9.93 7.34 -0.92
N SER A 113 -10.32 8.54 -1.33
CA SER A 113 -9.35 9.62 -1.48
C SER A 113 -9.89 10.92 -0.91
N PHE A 114 -8.97 11.83 -0.59
CA PHE A 114 -9.28 13.14 -0.03
C PHE A 114 -8.23 14.13 -0.51
N GLY A 115 -8.68 15.35 -0.82
CA GLY A 115 -7.76 16.43 -1.19
C GLY A 115 -7.15 16.31 -2.58
N ILE A 116 -7.68 15.43 -3.40
CA ILE A 116 -7.19 15.18 -4.76
C ILE A 116 -8.27 15.62 -5.73
N GLU A 117 -7.89 16.41 -6.71
CA GLU A 117 -8.80 16.85 -7.75
C GLU A 117 -9.26 15.67 -8.61
N LYS A 118 -10.47 15.79 -9.10
CA LYS A 118 -11.06 14.75 -9.95
C LYS A 118 -10.57 14.83 -11.39
#